data_13969b1ddf6230d4ef0797c247a009cc
#
_entry.id   13969b1ddf6230d4ef0797c247a009cc
#
_cell.length_a   1.000
_cell.length_b   1.000
_cell.length_c   1.000
_cell.angle_alpha   90.00
_cell.angle_beta   90.00
_cell.angle_gamma   90.00
#
_symmetry.space_group_name_H-M   'P 1'
#
loop_
_entity.id
_entity.type
_entity.pdbx_description
1 polymer ?
#
loop_
_entity_poly.entity_id
_entity_poly.type
_entity_poly.pdbx_seq_one_letter_code
_entity_poly.pdbx_strand_id
1 'polypeptide(L)'
;DVVIRPEDLYIFPVSDMAQLVGVVETSIFKGVHYEMTVMCGGYEFLVQDYHHFEVGAEVGLLVKPFDIHIMKKERVCNTFEGKLLDATHVEFLGCNFECVPVEGIAFDTNVKVEVDFEKVILQDNEEDGTLTGEVKFILYKGDHYHLTVLSDWDENVFVDTNDVWDDGDRVGITIPPDAIRIVKITD
;
A
#
# COMPACT_ATOMS: atom_id res chain seq x y z
N ASP A 1 4.41 -7.71 4.34
CA ASP A 1 4.84 -6.86 5.46
C ASP A 1 5.32 -7.72 6.62
N VAL A 2 6.30 -7.23 7.32
CA VAL A 2 6.78 -7.81 8.59
C VAL A 2 6.31 -6.90 9.71
N VAL A 3 5.59 -7.47 10.67
CA VAL A 3 5.04 -6.74 11.81
C VAL A 3 5.60 -7.33 13.09
N ILE A 4 6.12 -6.47 13.94
CA ILE A 4 6.62 -6.78 15.28
C ILE A 4 5.92 -5.84 16.24
N ARG A 5 5.39 -6.36 17.33
CA ARG A 5 4.76 -5.52 18.36
C ARG A 5 5.85 -4.81 19.17
N PRO A 6 5.63 -3.56 19.61
CA PRO A 6 6.62 -2.83 20.40
C PRO A 6 7.06 -3.54 21.69
N GLU A 7 6.18 -4.30 22.32
CA GLU A 7 6.45 -5.10 23.53
C GLU A 7 7.22 -6.41 23.26
N ASP A 8 7.26 -6.87 22.01
CA ASP A 8 7.95 -8.09 21.58
C ASP A 8 9.38 -7.80 21.07
N LEU A 9 9.76 -6.53 21.01
CA LEU A 9 11.10 -6.09 20.67
C LEU A 9 11.91 -5.84 21.93
N TYR A 10 12.82 -6.77 22.23
CA TYR A 10 13.65 -6.71 23.44
C TYR A 10 14.76 -5.69 23.31
N ILE A 11 14.90 -4.82 24.32
CA ILE A 11 15.95 -3.81 24.40
C ILE A 11 16.88 -4.09 25.58
N PHE A 12 18.18 -3.93 25.39
CA PHE A 12 19.20 -4.20 26.40
C PHE A 12 20.52 -3.44 26.07
N PRO A 13 21.48 -3.34 27.02
CA PRO A 13 22.81 -2.81 26.70
C PRO A 13 23.48 -3.60 25.57
N VAL A 14 24.21 -2.93 24.70
CA VAL A 14 24.85 -3.59 23.54
C VAL A 14 25.63 -4.83 23.96
N SER A 15 25.37 -5.94 23.31
CA SER A 15 26.03 -7.24 23.55
C SER A 15 26.04 -8.08 22.28
N ASP A 16 26.75 -9.20 22.30
CA ASP A 16 26.83 -10.16 21.17
C ASP A 16 25.48 -10.81 20.82
N MET A 17 24.47 -10.65 21.67
CA MET A 17 23.10 -11.15 21.41
C MET A 17 22.27 -10.17 20.58
N ALA A 18 22.72 -8.93 20.38
CA ALA A 18 21.98 -7.94 19.63
C ALA A 18 21.91 -8.30 18.15
N GLN A 19 20.69 -8.35 17.62
CA GLN A 19 20.45 -8.49 16.18
C GLN A 19 20.60 -7.16 15.45
N LEU A 20 20.20 -6.07 16.14
CA LEU A 20 20.36 -4.70 15.68
C LEU A 20 20.98 -3.88 16.82
N VAL A 21 21.76 -2.87 16.45
CA VAL A 21 22.31 -1.88 17.38
C VAL A 21 21.81 -0.51 16.95
N GLY A 22 21.31 0.26 17.89
CA GLY A 22 20.76 1.57 17.62
C GLY A 22 20.93 2.55 18.76
N VAL A 23 20.45 3.76 18.56
CA VAL A 23 20.50 4.85 19.53
C VAL A 23 19.07 5.24 19.94
N VAL A 24 18.84 5.36 21.24
CA VAL A 24 17.55 5.82 21.78
C VAL A 24 17.35 7.31 21.44
N GLU A 25 16.31 7.64 20.70
CA GLU A 25 15.95 9.02 20.36
C GLU A 25 14.92 9.61 21.32
N THR A 26 13.97 8.79 21.77
CA THR A 26 12.96 9.19 22.75
C THR A 26 12.79 8.11 23.81
N SER A 27 12.42 8.52 25.04
CA SER A 27 12.08 7.60 26.12
C SER A 27 11.03 8.24 27.00
N ILE A 28 9.79 7.72 26.94
CA ILE A 28 8.61 8.31 27.58
C ILE A 28 7.97 7.28 28.50
N PHE A 29 7.82 7.62 29.79
CA PHE A 29 7.09 6.76 30.73
C PHE A 29 5.58 6.85 30.51
N LYS A 30 4.92 5.72 30.28
CA LYS A 30 3.47 5.60 30.02
C LYS A 30 2.68 5.09 31.26
N GLY A 31 3.27 5.25 32.44
CA GLY A 31 2.63 4.86 33.72
C GLY A 31 2.93 3.44 34.16
N VAL A 32 3.21 2.51 33.26
CA VAL A 32 3.54 1.10 33.58
C VAL A 32 4.86 0.68 32.90
N HIS A 33 5.13 1.16 31.70
CA HIS A 33 6.33 0.87 30.91
C HIS A 33 6.89 2.14 30.28
N TYR A 34 8.07 2.07 29.76
CA TYR A 34 8.65 3.10 28.89
C TYR A 34 8.36 2.75 27.44
N GLU A 35 7.94 3.75 26.70
CA GLU A 35 7.87 3.72 25.24
C GLU A 35 9.07 4.47 24.70
N MET A 36 9.90 3.78 23.94
CA MET A 36 11.17 4.30 23.44
C MET A 36 11.23 4.18 21.94
N THR A 37 11.72 5.21 21.29
CA THR A 37 12.07 5.19 19.87
C THR A 37 13.56 4.95 19.73
N VAL A 38 13.95 3.93 18.98
CA VAL A 38 15.35 3.56 18.74
C VAL A 38 15.64 3.64 17.25
N MET A 39 16.65 4.43 16.90
CA MET A 39 17.10 4.57 15.52
C MET A 39 18.20 3.55 15.22
N CYS A 40 17.94 2.62 14.29
CA CYS A 40 18.89 1.59 13.85
C CYS A 40 19.06 1.66 12.33
N GLY A 41 20.26 2.01 11.85
CA GLY A 41 20.59 1.97 10.43
C GLY A 41 19.67 2.81 9.53
N GLY A 42 19.11 3.90 10.06
CA GLY A 42 18.18 4.79 9.35
C GLY A 42 16.71 4.37 9.45
N TYR A 43 16.39 3.33 10.21
CA TYR A 43 15.02 2.89 10.52
C TYR A 43 14.68 3.17 11.97
N GLU A 44 13.47 3.62 12.20
CA GLU A 44 12.90 3.89 13.51
C GLU A 44 12.18 2.67 14.04
N PHE A 45 12.51 2.24 15.27
CA PHE A 45 11.86 1.14 15.97
C PHE A 45 11.20 1.65 17.24
N LEU A 46 9.91 1.38 17.40
CA LEU A 46 9.18 1.63 18.63
C LEU A 46 9.31 0.42 19.55
N VAL A 47 9.76 0.65 20.77
CA VAL A 47 9.98 -0.39 21.79
C VAL A 47 9.22 -0.05 23.06
N GLN A 48 8.57 -1.06 23.67
CA GLN A 48 7.95 -0.94 25.00
C GLN A 48 8.65 -1.90 25.96
N ASP A 49 9.27 -1.34 27.01
CA ASP A 49 9.96 -2.12 28.04
C ASP A 49 9.77 -1.50 29.43
N TYR A 50 9.94 -2.30 30.48
CA TYR A 50 9.89 -1.83 31.87
C TYR A 50 11.19 -1.13 32.28
N HIS A 51 12.30 -1.40 31.60
CA HIS A 51 13.59 -0.77 31.84
C HIS A 51 13.70 0.55 31.09
N HIS A 52 14.26 1.54 31.73
CA HIS A 52 14.54 2.83 31.17
C HIS A 52 15.92 2.87 30.52
N PHE A 53 15.98 3.38 29.31
CA PHE A 53 17.22 3.77 28.66
C PHE A 53 17.16 5.26 28.34
N GLU A 54 18.27 5.98 28.61
CA GLU A 54 18.32 7.41 28.39
C GLU A 54 18.43 7.75 26.90
N VAL A 55 17.91 8.92 26.52
CA VAL A 55 18.06 9.45 25.16
C VAL A 55 19.56 9.62 24.86
N GLY A 56 19.97 9.13 23.69
CA GLY A 56 21.37 9.08 23.26
C GLY A 56 22.13 7.81 23.68
N ALA A 57 21.51 6.92 24.48
CA ALA A 57 22.14 5.64 24.83
C ALA A 57 22.18 4.71 23.62
N GLU A 58 23.32 4.03 23.44
CA GLU A 58 23.46 2.95 22.47
C GLU A 58 22.92 1.66 23.06
N VAL A 59 22.02 0.99 22.35
CA VAL A 59 21.29 -0.18 22.81
C VAL A 59 21.28 -1.27 21.75
N GLY A 60 21.16 -2.53 22.22
CA GLY A 60 20.91 -3.68 21.39
C GLY A 60 19.43 -4.01 21.33
N LEU A 61 18.94 -4.38 20.15
CA LEU A 61 17.59 -4.89 19.94
C LEU A 61 17.63 -6.36 19.50
N LEU A 62 16.64 -7.12 19.96
CA LEU A 62 16.44 -8.51 19.58
C LEU A 62 14.94 -8.80 19.46
N VAL A 63 14.55 -9.54 18.45
CA VAL A 63 13.21 -10.10 18.29
C VAL A 63 13.31 -11.63 18.17
N LYS A 64 12.42 -12.33 18.85
CA LYS A 64 12.35 -13.79 18.72
C LYS A 64 11.57 -14.18 17.46
N PRO A 65 11.90 -15.31 16.82
CA PRO A 65 11.21 -15.74 15.60
C PRO A 65 9.68 -15.88 15.76
N PHE A 66 9.18 -16.24 16.95
CA PHE A 66 7.75 -16.38 17.20
C PHE A 66 7.01 -15.05 17.31
N ASP A 67 7.72 -13.96 17.54
CA ASP A 67 7.18 -12.61 17.71
C ASP A 67 7.20 -11.82 16.38
N ILE A 68 7.69 -12.45 15.31
CA ILE A 68 7.69 -11.91 13.96
C ILE A 68 6.43 -12.38 13.22
N HIS A 69 5.54 -11.44 12.92
CA HIS A 69 4.33 -11.72 12.17
C HIS A 69 4.54 -11.34 10.70
N ILE A 70 4.38 -12.31 9.81
CA ILE A 70 4.42 -12.07 8.36
C ILE A 70 3.00 -11.91 7.87
N MET A 71 2.65 -10.71 7.43
CA MET A 71 1.34 -10.39 6.90
C MET A 71 1.42 -10.18 5.39
N LYS A 72 0.36 -10.58 4.68
CA LYS A 72 0.24 -10.23 3.27
C LYS A 72 0.21 -8.71 3.17
N LYS A 73 1.04 -8.15 2.28
CA LYS A 73 1.05 -6.71 2.03
C LYS A 73 -0.36 -6.29 1.62
N GLU A 74 -0.91 -5.25 2.26
CA GLU A 74 -2.16 -4.65 1.80
C GLU A 74 -1.99 -4.22 0.33
N ARG A 75 -3.03 -4.47 -0.48
CA ARG A 75 -3.05 -3.95 -1.83
C ARG A 75 -3.11 -2.43 -1.74
N VAL A 76 -2.17 -1.77 -2.37
CA VAL A 76 -2.14 -0.31 -2.51
C VAL A 76 -2.49 0.12 -3.93
N CYS A 77 -2.71 -0.85 -4.81
CA CYS A 77 -3.09 -0.62 -6.21
C CYS A 77 -4.05 -1.69 -6.72
N ASN A 78 -4.85 -1.30 -7.70
CA ASN A 78 -5.59 -2.22 -8.54
C ASN A 78 -4.61 -3.03 -9.38
N THR A 79 -4.96 -4.27 -9.64
CA THR A 79 -4.16 -5.16 -10.49
C THR A 79 -5.11 -5.89 -11.42
N PHE A 80 -4.90 -5.70 -12.72
CA PHE A 80 -5.70 -6.31 -13.77
C PHE A 80 -4.82 -7.12 -14.71
N GLU A 81 -5.40 -8.15 -15.32
CA GLU A 81 -4.81 -8.76 -16.49
C GLU A 81 -5.17 -7.94 -17.73
N GLY A 82 -4.20 -7.71 -18.60
CA GLY A 82 -4.38 -6.91 -19.78
C GLY A 82 -3.53 -7.41 -20.95
N LYS A 83 -3.69 -6.79 -22.09
CA LYS A 83 -2.95 -7.08 -23.31
C LYS A 83 -2.32 -5.78 -23.84
N LEU A 84 -1.00 -5.75 -23.98
CA LEU A 84 -0.31 -4.63 -24.58
C LEU A 84 -0.54 -4.64 -26.10
N LEU A 85 -1.24 -3.63 -26.61
CA LEU A 85 -1.59 -3.55 -28.03
C LEU A 85 -0.46 -2.92 -28.87
N ASP A 86 0.07 -1.83 -28.38
CA ASP A 86 1.22 -1.11 -28.98
C ASP A 86 2.01 -0.39 -27.89
N ALA A 87 2.91 0.53 -28.30
CA ALA A 87 3.79 1.25 -27.37
C ALA A 87 3.04 2.15 -26.37
N THR A 88 1.81 2.55 -26.66
CA THR A 88 1.04 3.54 -25.91
C THR A 88 -0.39 3.11 -25.57
N HIS A 89 -0.77 1.88 -25.94
CA HIS A 89 -2.12 1.36 -25.67
C HIS A 89 -2.10 -0.02 -25.06
N VAL A 90 -2.95 -0.19 -24.05
CA VAL A 90 -3.18 -1.46 -23.34
C VAL A 90 -4.67 -1.71 -23.23
N GLU A 91 -5.08 -2.94 -23.50
CA GLU A 91 -6.46 -3.40 -23.29
C GLU A 91 -6.57 -4.09 -21.93
N PHE A 92 -7.49 -3.66 -21.10
CA PHE A 92 -7.92 -4.35 -19.88
C PHE A 92 -9.34 -3.94 -19.51
N LEU A 93 -10.03 -4.72 -18.70
CA LEU A 93 -11.44 -4.51 -18.36
C LEU A 93 -12.32 -4.28 -19.61
N GLY A 94 -12.01 -4.96 -20.71
CA GLY A 94 -12.74 -4.87 -21.97
C GLY A 94 -12.63 -3.54 -22.71
N CYS A 95 -11.78 -2.62 -22.27
CA CYS A 95 -11.59 -1.31 -22.88
C CYS A 95 -10.12 -1.05 -23.23
N ASN A 96 -9.91 -0.18 -24.22
CA ASN A 96 -8.58 0.29 -24.61
C ASN A 96 -8.23 1.53 -23.83
N PHE A 97 -7.08 1.53 -23.19
CA PHE A 97 -6.54 2.67 -22.45
C PHE A 97 -5.25 3.15 -23.09
N GLU A 98 -5.11 4.45 -23.15
CA GLU A 98 -3.82 5.08 -23.46
C GLU A 98 -2.91 4.98 -22.22
N CYS A 99 -1.65 4.66 -22.40
CA CYS A 99 -0.64 4.59 -21.34
C CYS A 99 0.65 5.31 -21.77
N VAL A 100 1.53 5.58 -20.82
CA VAL A 100 2.87 6.10 -21.14
C VAL A 100 3.64 5.09 -22.00
N PRO A 101 4.52 5.53 -22.91
CA PRO A 101 5.25 4.64 -23.80
C PRO A 101 5.97 3.52 -23.07
N VAL A 102 5.73 2.28 -23.50
CA VAL A 102 6.28 1.06 -22.91
C VAL A 102 7.41 0.52 -23.78
N GLU A 103 8.57 0.29 -23.18
CA GLU A 103 9.73 -0.28 -23.85
C GLU A 103 10.06 -1.68 -23.32
N GLY A 104 10.61 -2.54 -24.16
CA GLY A 104 11.14 -3.85 -23.76
C GLY A 104 10.07 -4.94 -23.55
N ILE A 105 8.81 -4.68 -23.85
CA ILE A 105 7.72 -5.66 -23.86
C ILE A 105 7.22 -5.84 -25.28
N ALA A 106 7.03 -7.08 -25.72
CA ALA A 106 6.49 -7.36 -27.05
C ALA A 106 5.01 -6.96 -27.11
N PHE A 107 4.57 -6.43 -28.25
CA PHE A 107 3.16 -6.14 -28.48
C PHE A 107 2.36 -7.43 -28.66
N ASP A 108 1.06 -7.33 -28.51
CA ASP A 108 0.12 -8.47 -28.52
C ASP A 108 0.39 -9.52 -27.43
N THR A 109 1.10 -9.14 -26.36
CA THR A 109 1.36 -10.04 -25.23
C THR A 109 0.53 -9.70 -24.00
N ASN A 110 0.25 -10.73 -23.18
CA ASN A 110 -0.40 -10.53 -21.90
C ASN A 110 0.54 -9.81 -20.94
N VAL A 111 -0.02 -8.86 -20.23
CA VAL A 111 0.66 -8.03 -19.25
C VAL A 111 -0.18 -7.89 -17.99
N LYS A 112 0.48 -7.56 -16.90
CA LYS A 112 -0.17 -7.14 -15.67
C LYS A 112 -0.25 -5.61 -15.67
N VAL A 113 -1.43 -5.07 -15.42
CA VAL A 113 -1.70 -3.64 -15.29
C VAL A 113 -1.86 -3.30 -13.83
N GLU A 114 -1.11 -2.33 -13.34
CA GLU A 114 -1.21 -1.83 -11.97
C GLU A 114 -1.60 -0.35 -11.99
N VAL A 115 -2.59 0.02 -11.15
CA VAL A 115 -3.10 1.38 -11.00
C VAL A 115 -3.31 1.68 -9.53
N ASP A 116 -2.65 2.70 -8.99
CA ASP A 116 -2.81 3.11 -7.61
C ASP A 116 -4.25 3.55 -7.34
N PHE A 117 -4.79 3.24 -6.16
CA PHE A 117 -6.20 3.53 -5.83
C PHE A 117 -6.52 5.02 -5.91
N GLU A 118 -5.59 5.88 -5.49
CA GLU A 118 -5.71 7.35 -5.52
C GLU A 118 -5.63 7.96 -6.92
N LYS A 119 -5.25 7.18 -7.93
CA LYS A 119 -5.13 7.62 -9.32
C LYS A 119 -6.35 7.29 -10.16
N VAL A 120 -7.27 6.53 -9.63
CA VAL A 120 -8.55 6.27 -10.28
C VAL A 120 -9.49 7.46 -9.99
N ILE A 121 -10.08 8.01 -11.04
CA ILE A 121 -10.95 9.18 -10.95
C ILE A 121 -12.37 8.74 -11.24
N LEU A 122 -13.30 9.08 -10.34
CA LEU A 122 -14.74 8.86 -10.55
C LEU A 122 -15.39 10.14 -11.10
N GLN A 123 -16.34 9.95 -12.01
CA GLN A 123 -17.13 11.00 -12.63
C GLN A 123 -18.59 10.80 -12.27
N ASP A 124 -19.32 11.90 -11.93
CA ASP A 124 -20.75 11.86 -11.65
C ASP A 124 -21.58 11.40 -12.85
N ASN A 125 -21.10 11.68 -14.06
CA ASN A 125 -21.73 11.24 -15.28
C ASN A 125 -20.99 10.02 -15.84
N GLU A 126 -21.68 8.90 -16.00
CA GLU A 126 -21.13 7.66 -16.55
C GLU A 126 -20.45 7.84 -17.92
N GLU A 127 -21.01 8.72 -18.77
CA GLU A 127 -20.53 8.96 -20.13
C GLU A 127 -19.16 9.68 -20.17
N ASP A 128 -18.72 10.28 -19.05
CA ASP A 128 -17.44 10.99 -18.96
C ASP A 128 -16.28 10.06 -18.60
N GLY A 129 -16.57 8.81 -18.20
CA GLY A 129 -15.57 7.77 -17.91
C GLY A 129 -15.20 6.92 -19.13
N THR A 130 -14.01 6.32 -19.10
CA THR A 130 -13.62 5.26 -20.05
C THR A 130 -14.33 3.96 -19.74
N LEU A 131 -14.59 3.71 -18.46
CA LEU A 131 -15.39 2.59 -17.93
C LEU A 131 -16.57 3.15 -17.17
N THR A 132 -17.57 2.31 -16.96
CA THR A 132 -18.73 2.58 -16.11
C THR A 132 -18.83 1.54 -15.02
N GLY A 133 -19.42 1.90 -13.89
CA GLY A 133 -19.60 0.99 -12.77
C GLY A 133 -20.57 1.53 -11.72
N GLU A 134 -20.75 0.75 -10.67
CA GLU A 134 -21.62 1.07 -9.55
C GLU A 134 -20.84 1.00 -8.24
N VAL A 135 -20.94 2.01 -7.39
CA VAL A 135 -20.35 2.01 -6.04
C VAL A 135 -21.05 0.95 -5.20
N LYS A 136 -20.30 -0.01 -4.70
CA LYS A 136 -20.82 -1.16 -3.91
C LYS A 136 -20.41 -1.15 -2.47
N PHE A 137 -19.33 -0.50 -2.13
CA PHE A 137 -18.84 -0.45 -0.76
C PHE A 137 -18.04 0.82 -0.52
N ILE A 138 -18.24 1.41 0.66
CA ILE A 138 -17.62 2.65 1.08
C ILE A 138 -17.05 2.47 2.47
N LEU A 139 -15.75 2.71 2.64
CA LEU A 139 -15.06 2.67 3.92
C LEU A 139 -14.30 3.97 4.15
N TYR A 140 -14.66 4.71 5.21
CA TYR A 140 -13.87 5.87 5.63
C TYR A 140 -12.61 5.43 6.39
N LYS A 141 -11.43 5.84 5.93
CA LYS A 141 -10.13 5.48 6.51
C LYS A 141 -9.53 6.55 7.42
N GLY A 142 -10.30 7.57 7.76
CA GLY A 142 -9.90 8.64 8.70
C GLY A 142 -9.53 9.96 8.01
N ASP A 143 -8.99 9.90 6.81
CA ASP A 143 -8.57 11.03 5.98
C ASP A 143 -9.13 10.98 4.54
N HIS A 144 -9.57 9.81 4.09
CA HIS A 144 -10.16 9.59 2.76
C HIS A 144 -11.18 8.45 2.80
N TYR A 145 -11.92 8.29 1.72
CA TYR A 145 -12.81 7.16 1.48
C TYR A 145 -12.14 6.13 0.59
N HIS A 146 -12.21 4.87 0.98
CA HIS A 146 -11.85 3.72 0.16
C HIS A 146 -13.12 3.10 -0.39
N LEU A 147 -13.27 3.13 -1.70
CA LEU A 147 -14.46 2.66 -2.40
C LEU A 147 -14.17 1.34 -3.13
N THR A 148 -15.19 0.50 -3.22
CA THR A 148 -15.21 -0.61 -4.18
C THR A 148 -16.28 -0.29 -5.21
N VAL A 149 -15.87 -0.14 -6.45
CA VAL A 149 -16.74 0.09 -7.60
C VAL A 149 -16.77 -1.18 -8.43
N LEU A 150 -17.94 -1.77 -8.62
CA LEU A 150 -18.13 -2.90 -9.52
C LEU A 150 -18.31 -2.36 -10.93
N SER A 151 -17.34 -2.63 -11.80
CA SER A 151 -17.43 -2.25 -13.21
C SER A 151 -18.50 -3.06 -13.95
N ASP A 152 -18.97 -2.56 -15.08
CA ASP A 152 -19.93 -3.27 -15.94
C ASP A 152 -19.33 -4.52 -16.60
N TRP A 153 -18.03 -4.78 -16.38
CA TRP A 153 -17.28 -5.99 -16.78
C TRP A 153 -17.15 -7.00 -15.64
N ASP A 154 -17.93 -6.83 -14.55
CA ASP A 154 -17.98 -7.73 -13.39
C ASP A 154 -16.65 -7.83 -12.61
N GLU A 155 -15.82 -6.78 -12.68
CA GLU A 155 -14.54 -6.67 -11.98
C GLU A 155 -14.58 -5.52 -10.99
N ASN A 156 -13.97 -5.70 -9.81
CA ASN A 156 -13.88 -4.67 -8.79
C ASN A 156 -12.73 -3.70 -9.09
N VAL A 157 -13.05 -2.42 -9.08
CA VAL A 157 -12.10 -1.31 -9.13
C VAL A 157 -12.10 -0.62 -7.77
N PHE A 158 -10.93 -0.57 -7.12
CA PHE A 158 -10.76 0.10 -5.83
C PHE A 158 -10.28 1.53 -6.04
N VAL A 159 -10.87 2.46 -5.28
CA VAL A 159 -10.63 3.89 -5.42
C VAL A 159 -10.43 4.53 -4.06
N ASP A 160 -9.36 5.31 -3.89
CA ASP A 160 -9.17 6.18 -2.73
C ASP A 160 -9.48 7.62 -3.17
N THR A 161 -10.47 8.26 -2.52
CA THR A 161 -10.93 9.60 -2.88
C THR A 161 -11.36 10.40 -1.65
N ASN A 162 -11.32 11.73 -1.77
CA ASN A 162 -11.93 12.63 -0.78
C ASN A 162 -13.37 13.02 -1.14
N ASP A 163 -13.83 12.67 -2.32
CA ASP A 163 -15.19 12.92 -2.77
C ASP A 163 -16.18 11.99 -2.05
N VAL A 164 -17.37 12.47 -1.83
CA VAL A 164 -18.43 11.72 -1.14
C VAL A 164 -19.33 11.07 -2.18
N TRP A 165 -19.47 9.76 -2.07
CA TRP A 165 -20.32 8.93 -2.92
C TRP A 165 -21.30 8.14 -2.06
N ASP A 166 -22.41 7.72 -2.64
CA ASP A 166 -23.39 6.86 -1.99
C ASP A 166 -23.36 5.43 -2.57
N ASP A 167 -23.76 4.45 -1.75
CA ASP A 167 -23.92 3.07 -2.19
C ASP A 167 -25.00 2.99 -3.28
N GLY A 168 -24.64 2.37 -4.40
CA GLY A 168 -25.50 2.27 -5.57
C GLY A 168 -25.32 3.40 -6.60
N ASP A 169 -24.48 4.41 -6.33
CA ASP A 169 -24.18 5.44 -7.31
C ASP A 169 -23.57 4.84 -8.58
N ARG A 170 -24.13 5.24 -9.74
CA ARG A 170 -23.56 4.93 -11.05
C ARG A 170 -22.53 5.99 -11.41
N VAL A 171 -21.33 5.54 -11.79
CA VAL A 171 -20.18 6.41 -12.01
C VAL A 171 -19.44 6.09 -13.31
N GLY A 172 -18.88 7.12 -13.91
CA GLY A 172 -17.83 6.98 -14.90
C GLY A 172 -16.47 6.79 -14.22
N ILE A 173 -15.64 5.88 -14.73
CA ILE A 173 -14.30 5.59 -14.20
C ILE A 173 -13.27 6.02 -15.23
N THR A 174 -12.39 6.91 -14.84
CA THR A 174 -11.29 7.42 -15.66
C THR A 174 -9.95 7.04 -15.02
N ILE A 175 -9.04 6.50 -15.82
CA ILE A 175 -7.68 6.17 -15.40
C ILE A 175 -6.73 6.95 -16.31
N PRO A 176 -6.00 7.94 -15.79
CA PRO A 176 -5.04 8.73 -16.57
C PRO A 176 -3.91 7.86 -17.13
N PRO A 177 -3.37 8.16 -18.34
CA PRO A 177 -2.32 7.37 -18.97
C PRO A 177 -1.06 7.20 -18.11
N ASP A 178 -0.69 8.20 -17.32
CA ASP A 178 0.47 8.20 -16.42
C ASP A 178 0.25 7.41 -15.12
N ALA A 179 -1.01 7.06 -14.83
CA ALA A 179 -1.38 6.19 -13.70
C ALA A 179 -1.25 4.69 -14.01
N ILE A 180 -1.19 4.34 -15.29
CA ILE A 180 -1.14 2.95 -15.76
C ILE A 180 0.31 2.45 -15.79
N ARG A 181 0.61 1.50 -14.91
CA ARG A 181 1.91 0.80 -14.90
C ARG A 181 1.76 -0.57 -15.55
N ILE A 182 2.56 -0.82 -16.57
CA ILE A 182 2.61 -2.11 -17.28
C ILE A 182 3.73 -2.95 -16.69
N VAL A 183 3.39 -4.13 -16.21
CA VAL A 183 4.34 -5.10 -15.66
C VAL A 183 4.35 -6.34 -16.52
N LYS A 184 5.54 -6.74 -16.97
CA LYS A 184 5.71 -7.98 -17.72
C LYS A 184 5.36 -9.18 -16.84
N ILE A 185 4.53 -10.08 -17.33
CA ILE A 185 4.31 -11.36 -16.68
C ILE A 185 5.57 -12.21 -16.94
N THR A 186 6.27 -12.56 -15.86
CA THR A 186 7.40 -13.50 -15.91
C THR A 186 6.86 -14.84 -15.43
N ASP A 187 6.91 -15.84 -16.28
CA ASP A 187 6.59 -17.24 -15.95
C ASP A 187 7.54 -17.80 -14.90
#